data_c1e1ba5a3de917f08635805c8295b128
#
_entry.id   c1e1ba5a3de917f08635805c8295b128
#
_cell.length_a   1.000
_cell.length_b   1.000
_cell.length_c   1.000
_cell.angle_alpha   90.00
_cell.angle_beta   90.00
_cell.angle_gamma   90.00
#
_symmetry.space_group_name_H-M   'P 1'
#
loop_
_entity.id
_entity.type
_entity.pdbx_description
1 polymer ?
#
loop_
_entity_poly.entity_id
_entity_poly.type
_entity_poly.pdbx_seq_one_letter_code
_entity_poly.pdbx_strand_id
1 'polypeptide(L)'
;MRLACAALLLFAGIGLNAATPKAEAPKTEVPPVLRKSPEFVIKFVDGKQMLLSSLKGKVVALLMVHTTCPHCQHTSQVFTQLYNEYGARGFQPVDAAFNTMANMYVSDFVKTYNIGYPVGYSSPEEVMAFLGYNVMERYTVPQIVWIDRKGNIRSQTPSAGDDPAQYQESYWRNMIETLLKEPATTPVHHAAAVKPHPVASN
;
A
#
# COMPACT_ATOMS: atom_id res chain seq x y z
N MET A 1 61.50 -57.26 -30.18
CA MET A 1 60.27 -57.21 -31.01
C MET A 1 59.06 -56.97 -30.14
N ARG A 2 58.66 -55.76 -29.95
CA ARG A 2 57.31 -55.35 -29.38
C ARG A 2 56.99 -54.00 -29.93
N LEU A 3 56.00 -53.96 -30.84
CA LEU A 3 55.42 -52.78 -31.39
C LEU A 3 54.50 -52.14 -30.34
N ALA A 4 54.71 -50.90 -30.06
CA ALA A 4 53.73 -50.07 -29.29
C ALA A 4 53.00 -49.14 -30.25
N CYS A 5 51.69 -49.39 -30.45
CA CYS A 5 50.80 -48.46 -31.12
C CYS A 5 50.39 -47.34 -30.17
N ALA A 6 50.76 -46.12 -30.49
CA ALA A 6 50.26 -44.93 -29.83
C ALA A 6 48.97 -44.47 -30.54
N ALA A 7 47.84 -44.57 -29.87
CA ALA A 7 46.56 -44.01 -30.30
C ALA A 7 46.43 -42.58 -29.81
N LEU A 8 46.42 -41.63 -30.75
CA LEU A 8 46.18 -40.20 -30.49
C LEU A 8 44.68 -39.97 -30.44
N LEU A 9 44.16 -39.71 -29.23
CA LEU A 9 42.76 -39.27 -29.06
C LEU A 9 42.68 -37.75 -29.15
N LEU A 10 42.12 -37.26 -30.24
CA LEU A 10 41.75 -35.86 -30.41
C LEU A 10 40.43 -35.60 -29.64
N PHE A 11 40.54 -34.90 -28.50
CA PHE A 11 39.37 -34.34 -27.81
C PHE A 11 38.94 -33.04 -28.50
N ALA A 12 37.88 -33.12 -29.28
CA ALA A 12 37.17 -31.90 -29.77
C ALA A 12 36.37 -31.32 -28.60
N GLY A 13 36.86 -30.20 -28.03
CA GLY A 13 36.16 -29.45 -27.00
C GLY A 13 34.93 -28.74 -27.60
N ILE A 14 33.75 -29.28 -27.28
CA ILE A 14 32.49 -28.57 -27.55
C ILE A 14 32.33 -27.52 -26.42
N GLY A 15 32.62 -26.26 -26.74
CA GLY A 15 32.35 -25.12 -25.87
C GLY A 15 30.85 -24.91 -25.73
N LEU A 16 30.23 -25.39 -24.64
CA LEU A 16 28.89 -24.95 -24.25
C LEU A 16 28.98 -23.49 -23.77
N ASN A 17 28.61 -22.57 -24.68
CA ASN A 17 28.26 -21.21 -24.27
C ASN A 17 26.91 -21.25 -23.52
N ALA A 18 26.95 -21.42 -22.21
CA ALA A 18 25.82 -21.21 -21.35
C ALA A 18 25.56 -19.69 -21.27
N ALA A 19 24.73 -19.19 -22.20
CA ALA A 19 24.19 -17.83 -22.06
C ALA A 19 23.30 -17.82 -20.80
N THR A 20 23.80 -17.22 -19.72
CA THR A 20 23.01 -16.94 -18.52
C THR A 20 21.84 -16.07 -18.95
N PRO A 21 20.57 -16.46 -18.71
CA PRO A 21 19.45 -15.57 -18.99
C PRO A 21 19.59 -14.36 -18.09
N LYS A 22 19.83 -13.21 -18.71
CA LYS A 22 19.79 -11.91 -18.03
C LYS A 22 18.36 -11.77 -17.49
N ALA A 23 18.22 -11.82 -16.17
CA ALA A 23 16.94 -11.57 -15.51
C ALA A 23 16.46 -10.18 -15.94
N GLU A 24 15.47 -10.14 -16.81
CA GLU A 24 14.79 -8.91 -17.23
C GLU A 24 14.14 -8.33 -15.97
N ALA A 25 14.57 -7.12 -15.58
CA ALA A 25 13.98 -6.41 -14.46
C ALA A 25 12.47 -6.31 -14.72
N PRO A 26 11.61 -6.54 -13.71
CA PRO A 26 10.17 -6.51 -13.89
C PRO A 26 9.79 -5.15 -14.48
N LYS A 27 9.13 -5.19 -15.64
CA LYS A 27 8.59 -3.98 -16.27
C LYS A 27 7.63 -3.36 -15.26
N THR A 28 7.95 -2.17 -14.79
CA THR A 28 7.14 -1.41 -13.85
C THR A 28 5.92 -0.88 -14.63
N GLU A 29 4.94 -1.74 -14.86
CA GLU A 29 3.68 -1.27 -15.42
C GLU A 29 2.96 -0.44 -14.37
N VAL A 30 2.52 0.77 -14.77
CA VAL A 30 1.72 1.63 -13.91
C VAL A 30 0.36 0.96 -13.69
N PRO A 31 -0.02 0.61 -12.44
CA PRO A 31 -1.28 -0.06 -12.21
C PRO A 31 -2.46 0.76 -12.74
N PRO A 32 -3.47 0.12 -13.35
CA PRO A 32 -4.64 0.83 -13.85
C PRO A 32 -5.43 1.52 -12.73
N VAL A 33 -6.23 2.52 -13.07
CA VAL A 33 -7.23 3.06 -12.14
C VAL A 33 -8.37 2.07 -12.05
N LEU A 34 -8.62 1.51 -10.85
CA LEU A 34 -9.73 0.59 -10.62
C LEU A 34 -11.04 1.35 -10.42
N ARG A 35 -11.03 2.35 -9.54
CA ARG A 35 -12.17 3.20 -9.23
C ARG A 35 -11.73 4.45 -8.47
N LYS A 36 -12.60 5.46 -8.42
CA LYS A 36 -12.43 6.58 -7.50
C LYS A 36 -12.59 6.09 -6.06
N SER A 37 -11.71 6.55 -5.16
CA SER A 37 -11.85 6.22 -3.74
C SER A 37 -13.12 6.86 -3.19
N PRO A 38 -14.00 6.08 -2.56
CA PRO A 38 -15.06 6.65 -1.72
C PRO A 38 -14.45 7.45 -0.56
N GLU A 39 -15.22 8.30 0.07
CA GLU A 39 -14.80 8.89 1.33
C GLU A 39 -14.76 7.81 2.42
N PHE A 40 -13.74 7.91 3.28
CA PHE A 40 -13.58 7.04 4.43
C PHE A 40 -13.12 7.85 5.63
N VAL A 41 -13.72 7.59 6.78
CA VAL A 41 -13.44 8.31 8.02
C VAL A 41 -12.65 7.43 8.96
N ILE A 42 -11.44 7.84 9.30
CA ILE A 42 -10.61 7.22 10.30
C ILE A 42 -10.78 7.97 11.63
N LYS A 43 -11.26 7.29 12.66
CA LYS A 43 -11.49 7.85 14.00
C LYS A 43 -10.26 7.60 14.87
N PHE A 44 -9.84 8.59 15.63
CA PHE A 44 -8.72 8.47 16.58
C PHE A 44 -9.23 8.38 18.02
N VAL A 45 -8.42 7.81 18.89
CA VAL A 45 -8.76 7.63 20.32
C VAL A 45 -8.88 8.94 21.08
N ASP A 46 -8.29 10.04 20.59
CA ASP A 46 -8.42 11.40 21.13
C ASP A 46 -9.71 12.12 20.66
N GLY A 47 -10.60 11.44 19.97
CA GLY A 47 -11.86 11.96 19.45
C GLY A 47 -11.74 12.70 18.11
N LYS A 48 -10.55 12.91 17.59
CA LYS A 48 -10.35 13.49 16.25
C LYS A 48 -10.74 12.49 15.17
N GLN A 49 -10.91 13.03 13.96
CA GLN A 49 -11.20 12.24 12.77
C GLN A 49 -10.33 12.71 11.61
N MET A 50 -9.95 11.78 10.75
CA MET A 50 -9.28 12.05 9.50
C MET A 50 -10.18 11.60 8.35
N LEU A 51 -10.46 12.50 7.43
CA LEU A 51 -11.10 12.17 6.16
C LEU A 51 -10.03 11.66 5.19
N LEU A 52 -10.28 10.56 4.52
CA LEU A 52 -9.36 10.01 3.52
C LEU A 52 -9.07 11.03 2.42
N SER A 53 -10.07 11.81 2.03
CA SER A 53 -9.93 12.89 1.04
C SER A 53 -8.97 14.00 1.46
N SER A 54 -8.67 14.17 2.77
CA SER A 54 -7.69 15.15 3.25
C SER A 54 -6.26 14.77 2.85
N LEU A 55 -6.03 13.52 2.44
CA LEU A 55 -4.74 13.02 1.99
C LEU A 55 -4.51 13.17 0.48
N LYS A 56 -5.41 13.83 -0.26
CA LYS A 56 -5.20 14.14 -1.69
C LYS A 56 -3.85 14.84 -1.89
N GLY A 57 -3.18 14.51 -2.98
CA GLY A 57 -1.82 14.96 -3.27
C GLY A 57 -0.74 14.00 -2.77
N LYS A 58 -1.07 13.06 -1.89
CA LYS A 58 -0.18 12.00 -1.42
C LYS A 58 -0.51 10.66 -2.08
N VAL A 59 0.48 9.80 -2.17
CA VAL A 59 0.29 8.37 -2.42
C VAL A 59 -0.09 7.73 -1.09
N VAL A 60 -1.26 7.13 -1.01
CA VAL A 60 -1.76 6.58 0.24
C VAL A 60 -1.79 5.05 0.18
N ALA A 61 -1.30 4.41 1.23
CA ALA A 61 -1.59 3.02 1.53
C ALA A 61 -2.55 3.01 2.73
N LEU A 62 -3.80 2.64 2.48
CA LEU A 62 -4.80 2.46 3.53
C LEU A 62 -4.83 0.98 3.91
N LEU A 63 -4.43 0.68 5.15
CA LEU A 63 -4.40 -0.67 5.69
C LEU A 63 -5.60 -0.89 6.60
N MET A 64 -6.40 -1.89 6.30
CA MET A 64 -7.48 -2.36 7.17
C MET A 64 -6.94 -3.52 8.00
N VAL A 65 -6.81 -3.31 9.32
CA VAL A 65 -6.06 -4.19 10.20
C VAL A 65 -6.90 -4.68 11.38
N HIS A 66 -6.48 -5.83 11.93
CA HIS A 66 -6.86 -6.22 13.29
C HIS A 66 -5.64 -6.06 14.20
N THR A 67 -5.79 -5.36 15.31
CA THR A 67 -4.69 -5.07 16.25
C THR A 67 -4.06 -6.33 16.85
N THR A 68 -4.84 -7.43 16.90
CA THR A 68 -4.42 -8.73 17.46
C THR A 68 -3.87 -9.71 16.42
N CYS A 69 -3.87 -9.34 15.13
CA CYS A 69 -3.39 -10.20 14.05
C CYS A 69 -1.87 -10.06 13.88
N PRO A 70 -1.07 -11.14 14.01
CA PRO A 70 0.39 -11.07 13.85
C PRO A 70 0.84 -10.56 12.48
N HIS A 71 0.14 -10.94 11.40
CA HIS A 71 0.43 -10.43 10.07
C HIS A 71 0.20 -8.92 9.95
N CYS A 72 -0.88 -8.40 10.55
CA CYS A 72 -1.13 -6.96 10.60
C CYS A 72 -0.04 -6.23 11.37
N GLN A 73 0.34 -6.74 12.55
CA GLN A 73 1.41 -6.19 13.39
C GLN A 73 2.72 -6.06 12.62
N HIS A 74 3.14 -7.13 11.96
CA HIS A 74 4.35 -7.13 11.12
C HIS A 74 4.22 -6.17 9.93
N THR A 75 3.10 -6.20 9.21
CA THR A 75 2.86 -5.30 8.08
C THR A 75 2.97 -3.84 8.49
N SER A 76 2.33 -3.45 9.60
CA SER A 76 2.38 -2.06 10.09
C SER A 76 3.79 -1.63 10.48
N GLN A 77 4.62 -2.53 11.03
CA GLN A 77 6.03 -2.26 11.29
C GLN A 77 6.82 -2.01 9.99
N VAL A 78 6.61 -2.82 8.95
CA VAL A 78 7.26 -2.61 7.65
C VAL A 78 6.80 -1.29 7.02
N PHE A 79 5.50 -0.97 7.10
CA PHE A 79 4.99 0.31 6.60
C PHE A 79 5.54 1.52 7.37
N THR A 80 5.92 1.36 8.64
CA THR A 80 6.67 2.39 9.38
C THR A 80 8.04 2.65 8.75
N GLN A 81 8.76 1.60 8.36
CA GLN A 81 10.05 1.74 7.66
C GLN A 81 9.87 2.41 6.30
N LEU A 82 8.87 1.97 5.52
CA LEU A 82 8.54 2.58 4.24
C LEU A 82 8.13 4.06 4.38
N TYR A 83 7.41 4.40 5.45
CA TYR A 83 7.05 5.79 5.72
C TYR A 83 8.27 6.66 6.05
N ASN A 84 9.21 6.15 6.83
CA ASN A 84 10.47 6.84 7.12
C ASN A 84 11.28 7.10 5.83
N GLU A 85 11.24 6.17 4.87
CA GLU A 85 11.98 6.27 3.60
C GLU A 85 11.27 7.17 2.58
N TYR A 86 9.96 7.04 2.42
CA TYR A 86 9.20 7.65 1.32
C TYR A 86 8.29 8.81 1.75
N GLY A 87 8.07 9.01 3.06
CA GLY A 87 7.12 10.01 3.57
C GLY A 87 7.43 11.42 3.10
N ALA A 88 8.70 11.82 3.12
CA ALA A 88 9.15 13.12 2.62
C ALA A 88 8.88 13.32 1.11
N ARG A 89 8.76 12.23 0.35
CA ARG A 89 8.44 12.22 -1.09
C ARG A 89 6.95 12.26 -1.37
N GLY A 90 6.11 12.19 -0.32
CA GLY A 90 4.65 12.27 -0.43
C GLY A 90 3.93 10.93 -0.32
N PHE A 91 4.55 9.91 0.26
CA PHE A 91 3.89 8.67 0.66
C PHE A 91 3.27 8.81 2.05
N GLN A 92 2.07 8.26 2.25
CA GLN A 92 1.35 8.29 3.52
C GLN A 92 0.62 6.96 3.77
N PRO A 93 1.15 6.10 4.64
CA PRO A 93 0.37 4.97 5.16
C PRO A 93 -0.60 5.44 6.23
N VAL A 94 -1.72 4.75 6.36
CA VAL A 94 -2.71 4.94 7.41
C VAL A 94 -3.32 3.59 7.76
N ASP A 95 -3.37 3.24 9.04
CA ASP A 95 -4.09 2.06 9.51
C ASP A 95 -5.49 2.43 10.02
N ALA A 96 -6.47 1.61 9.64
CA ALA A 96 -7.81 1.62 10.18
C ALA A 96 -8.07 0.25 10.84
N ALA A 97 -7.96 0.22 12.16
CA ALA A 97 -8.27 -0.99 12.93
C ALA A 97 -9.78 -1.20 13.02
N PHE A 98 -10.26 -2.43 12.77
CA PHE A 98 -11.70 -2.70 12.74
C PHE A 98 -12.12 -4.01 13.45
N ASN A 99 -11.20 -4.61 14.22
CA ASN A 99 -11.57 -5.72 15.12
C ASN A 99 -12.50 -5.23 16.25
N THR A 100 -13.19 -6.16 16.88
CA THR A 100 -14.02 -5.85 18.06
C THR A 100 -13.25 -5.01 19.07
N MET A 101 -13.84 -3.89 19.52
CA MET A 101 -13.25 -2.94 20.47
C MET A 101 -11.90 -2.34 20.01
N ALA A 102 -11.67 -2.19 18.71
CA ALA A 102 -10.43 -1.65 18.17
C ALA A 102 -10.02 -0.32 18.82
N ASN A 103 -10.98 0.54 19.13
CA ASN A 103 -10.76 1.82 19.81
C ASN A 103 -10.03 1.69 21.16
N MET A 104 -10.15 0.56 21.84
CA MET A 104 -9.46 0.30 23.10
C MET A 104 -8.04 -0.23 22.91
N TYR A 105 -7.76 -0.87 21.78
CA TYR A 105 -6.47 -1.53 21.53
C TYR A 105 -5.50 -0.74 20.65
N VAL A 106 -6.00 0.27 19.90
CA VAL A 106 -5.17 1.06 18.97
C VAL A 106 -3.97 1.70 19.65
N SER A 107 -4.15 2.27 20.86
CA SER A 107 -3.05 2.93 21.56
C SER A 107 -1.92 1.96 21.93
N ASP A 108 -2.28 0.78 22.43
CA ASP A 108 -1.31 -0.26 22.80
C ASP A 108 -0.66 -0.86 21.55
N PHE A 109 -1.42 -1.04 20.47
CA PHE A 109 -0.92 -1.48 19.18
C PHE A 109 0.16 -0.55 18.64
N VAL A 110 -0.11 0.77 18.59
CA VAL A 110 0.84 1.78 18.13
C VAL A 110 2.10 1.77 18.98
N LYS A 111 1.96 1.73 20.30
CA LYS A 111 3.08 1.77 21.24
C LYS A 111 3.91 0.48 21.17
N THR A 112 3.26 -0.69 21.20
CA THR A 112 3.95 -1.99 21.26
C THR A 112 4.74 -2.26 19.98
N TYR A 113 4.20 -1.91 18.82
CA TYR A 113 4.82 -2.16 17.52
C TYR A 113 5.56 -0.95 16.95
N ASN A 114 5.66 0.14 17.72
CA ASN A 114 6.37 1.36 17.36
C ASN A 114 5.94 1.92 15.99
N ILE A 115 4.63 2.04 15.79
CA ILE A 115 4.08 2.52 14.52
C ILE A 115 4.26 4.04 14.41
N GLY A 116 4.95 4.49 13.36
CA GLY A 116 5.38 5.88 13.16
C GLY A 116 4.45 6.72 12.27
N TYR A 117 3.24 6.27 11.99
CA TYR A 117 2.26 6.96 11.14
C TYR A 117 0.84 6.86 11.75
N PRO A 118 -0.17 7.58 11.19
CA PRO A 118 -1.50 7.60 11.77
C PRO A 118 -2.16 6.22 11.80
N VAL A 119 -2.61 5.82 12.99
CA VAL A 119 -3.41 4.62 13.23
C VAL A 119 -4.69 5.04 13.95
N GLY A 120 -5.82 4.74 13.35
CA GLY A 120 -7.12 4.95 13.94
C GLY A 120 -7.97 3.69 13.86
N TYR A 121 -9.27 3.86 14.00
CA TYR A 121 -10.23 2.77 13.95
C TYR A 121 -11.46 3.14 13.14
N SER A 122 -12.18 2.12 12.69
CA SER A 122 -13.48 2.23 12.04
C SER A 122 -14.35 1.04 12.41
N SER A 123 -15.63 1.05 12.03
CA SER A 123 -16.46 -0.12 12.23
C SER A 123 -16.23 -1.17 11.12
N PRO A 124 -16.49 -2.47 11.39
CA PRO A 124 -16.44 -3.49 10.35
C PRO A 124 -17.33 -3.17 9.15
N GLU A 125 -18.51 -2.61 9.39
CA GLU A 125 -19.49 -2.25 8.35
C GLU A 125 -18.93 -1.15 7.43
N GLU A 126 -18.33 -0.11 8.02
CA GLU A 126 -17.69 0.98 7.26
C GLU A 126 -16.54 0.45 6.40
N VAL A 127 -15.73 -0.47 6.95
CA VAL A 127 -14.61 -1.10 6.24
C VAL A 127 -15.11 -1.97 5.09
N MET A 128 -16.09 -2.85 5.33
CA MET A 128 -16.66 -3.71 4.28
C MET A 128 -17.28 -2.89 3.15
N ALA A 129 -18.04 -1.84 3.51
CA ALA A 129 -18.62 -0.94 2.52
C ALA A 129 -17.56 -0.23 1.67
N PHE A 130 -16.47 0.23 2.30
CA PHE A 130 -15.35 0.85 1.58
C PHE A 130 -14.66 -0.12 0.63
N LEU A 131 -14.39 -1.34 1.08
CA LEU A 131 -13.76 -2.39 0.28
C LEU A 131 -14.69 -2.91 -0.84
N GLY A 132 -15.99 -2.67 -0.73
CA GLY A 132 -16.99 -3.22 -1.65
C GLY A 132 -17.25 -4.70 -1.43
N TYR A 133 -17.02 -5.21 -0.23
CA TYR A 133 -17.23 -6.62 0.12
C TYR A 133 -18.65 -6.88 0.58
N ASN A 134 -19.17 -8.05 0.22
CA ASN A 134 -20.42 -8.54 0.76
C ASN A 134 -20.20 -9.01 2.22
N VAL A 135 -21.18 -8.77 3.10
CA VAL A 135 -21.13 -9.18 4.51
C VAL A 135 -20.96 -10.70 4.72
N MET A 136 -21.29 -11.51 3.71
CA MET A 136 -21.09 -12.96 3.72
C MET A 136 -19.75 -13.39 3.12
N GLU A 137 -19.00 -12.46 2.57
CA GLU A 137 -17.71 -12.74 1.94
C GLU A 137 -16.63 -12.99 3.00
N ARG A 138 -15.85 -14.05 2.79
CA ARG A 138 -14.67 -14.28 3.62
C ARG A 138 -13.59 -13.27 3.22
N TYR A 139 -12.94 -12.72 4.23
CA TYR A 139 -11.81 -11.83 4.01
C TYR A 139 -10.63 -12.20 4.93
N THR A 140 -9.45 -11.85 4.50
CA THR A 140 -8.22 -11.94 5.27
C THR A 140 -7.78 -10.54 5.69
N VAL A 141 -6.94 -10.44 6.71
CA VAL A 141 -6.29 -9.19 7.14
C VAL A 141 -4.78 -9.39 7.21
N PRO A 142 -3.99 -8.35 6.89
CA PRO A 142 -4.42 -7.00 6.52
C PRO A 142 -5.02 -6.92 5.13
N GLN A 143 -5.96 -6.01 4.90
CA GLN A 143 -6.34 -5.56 3.56
C GLN A 143 -5.60 -4.26 3.26
N ILE A 144 -5.02 -4.13 2.07
CA ILE A 144 -4.24 -2.97 1.67
C ILE A 144 -4.85 -2.36 0.42
N VAL A 145 -5.17 -1.07 0.50
CA VAL A 145 -5.71 -0.31 -0.62
C VAL A 145 -4.73 0.79 -1.00
N TRP A 146 -4.27 0.76 -2.24
CA TRP A 146 -3.35 1.75 -2.80
C TRP A 146 -4.11 2.85 -3.52
N ILE A 147 -3.85 4.09 -3.13
CA ILE A 147 -4.57 5.26 -3.65
C ILE A 147 -3.54 6.26 -4.19
N ASP A 148 -3.77 6.72 -5.41
CA ASP A 148 -2.92 7.70 -6.07
C ASP A 148 -3.16 9.13 -5.55
N ARG A 149 -2.31 10.07 -5.97
CA ARG A 149 -2.39 11.48 -5.58
C ARG A 149 -3.70 12.17 -6.00
N LYS A 150 -4.43 11.59 -6.95
CA LYS A 150 -5.73 12.10 -7.43
C LYS A 150 -6.91 11.56 -6.61
N GLY A 151 -6.64 10.59 -5.72
CA GLY A 151 -7.66 9.92 -4.92
C GLY A 151 -8.33 8.77 -5.68
N ASN A 152 -7.64 8.12 -6.61
CA ASN A 152 -8.13 6.92 -7.27
C ASN A 152 -7.49 5.68 -6.66
N ILE A 153 -8.25 4.64 -6.46
CA ILE A 153 -7.76 3.32 -6.07
C ILE A 153 -7.07 2.68 -7.27
N ARG A 154 -5.82 2.26 -7.07
CA ARG A 154 -4.95 1.67 -8.09
C ARG A 154 -4.72 0.19 -7.86
N SER A 155 -4.82 -0.26 -6.62
CA SER A 155 -4.78 -1.67 -6.24
C SER A 155 -5.51 -1.86 -4.93
N GLN A 156 -6.08 -3.03 -4.76
CA GLN A 156 -6.73 -3.48 -3.53
C GLN A 156 -6.48 -4.97 -3.40
N THR A 157 -6.04 -5.42 -2.22
CA THR A 157 -5.85 -6.85 -1.97
C THR A 157 -7.17 -7.60 -2.15
N PRO A 158 -7.16 -8.80 -2.75
CA PRO A 158 -8.35 -9.64 -2.86
C PRO A 158 -8.89 -10.02 -1.47
N SER A 159 -10.20 -10.18 -1.36
CA SER A 159 -10.84 -10.51 -0.07
C SER A 159 -10.29 -11.79 0.55
N ALA A 160 -10.12 -12.84 -0.24
CA ALA A 160 -9.60 -14.14 0.21
C ALA A 160 -8.09 -14.18 0.46
N GLY A 161 -7.35 -13.12 0.11
CA GLY A 161 -5.89 -13.08 0.26
C GLY A 161 -5.15 -14.05 -0.67
N ASP A 162 -5.75 -14.42 -1.77
CA ASP A 162 -5.27 -15.42 -2.73
C ASP A 162 -4.21 -14.89 -3.71
N ASP A 163 -3.76 -13.66 -3.54
CA ASP A 163 -2.60 -13.11 -4.25
C ASP A 163 -1.45 -12.80 -3.27
N PRO A 164 -0.61 -13.80 -2.94
CA PRO A 164 0.47 -13.64 -1.97
C PRO A 164 1.53 -12.62 -2.42
N ALA A 165 1.63 -12.31 -3.72
CA ALA A 165 2.58 -11.31 -4.21
C ALA A 165 2.26 -9.92 -3.67
N GLN A 166 0.99 -9.58 -3.46
CA GLN A 166 0.57 -8.29 -2.91
C GLN A 166 0.93 -8.07 -1.44
N TYR A 167 1.37 -9.12 -0.73
CA TYR A 167 1.84 -9.05 0.65
C TYR A 167 3.36 -9.02 0.78
N GLN A 168 4.10 -8.90 -0.33
CA GLN A 168 5.55 -8.78 -0.32
C GLN A 168 6.00 -7.31 -0.27
N GLU A 169 7.04 -7.04 0.53
CA GLU A 169 7.61 -5.69 0.62
C GLU A 169 8.07 -5.17 -0.74
N SER A 170 8.60 -6.04 -1.61
CA SER A 170 9.00 -5.68 -2.98
C SER A 170 7.84 -5.14 -3.81
N TYR A 171 6.64 -5.71 -3.66
CA TYR A 171 5.42 -5.20 -4.30
C TYR A 171 5.05 -3.82 -3.73
N TRP A 172 5.10 -3.65 -2.40
CA TRP A 172 4.76 -2.37 -1.77
C TRP A 172 5.72 -1.26 -2.20
N ARG A 173 7.03 -1.54 -2.23
CA ARG A 173 8.04 -0.61 -2.74
C ARG A 173 7.79 -0.23 -4.20
N ASN A 174 7.49 -1.20 -5.05
CA ASN A 174 7.17 -0.95 -6.45
C ASN A 174 5.92 -0.07 -6.61
N MET A 175 4.85 -0.33 -5.83
CA MET A 175 3.64 0.50 -5.82
C MET A 175 3.95 1.94 -5.41
N ILE A 176 4.69 2.14 -4.32
CA ILE A 176 5.10 3.47 -3.86
C ILE A 176 5.91 4.19 -4.95
N GLU A 177 6.97 3.57 -5.46
CA GLU A 177 7.84 4.15 -6.47
C GLU A 177 7.08 4.53 -7.75
N THR A 178 6.18 3.65 -8.19
CA THR A 178 5.39 3.86 -9.40
C THR A 178 4.42 5.02 -9.23
N LEU A 179 3.67 5.05 -8.14
CA LEU A 179 2.67 6.10 -7.91
C LEU A 179 3.31 7.46 -7.56
N LEU A 180 4.49 7.45 -6.94
CA LEU A 180 5.24 8.68 -6.67
C LEU A 180 5.81 9.35 -7.93
N LYS A 181 6.01 8.60 -9.02
CA LYS A 181 6.43 9.16 -10.32
C LYS A 181 5.31 9.89 -11.05
N GLU A 182 4.05 9.60 -10.70
CA GLU A 182 2.92 10.33 -11.29
C GLU A 182 2.90 11.79 -10.82
N PRO A 183 2.52 12.75 -11.70
CA PRO A 183 2.48 14.15 -11.34
C PRO A 183 1.53 14.38 -10.14
N ALA A 184 1.99 15.15 -9.16
CA ALA A 184 1.12 15.63 -8.10
C ALA A 184 0.06 16.55 -8.71
N THR A 185 -1.20 16.33 -8.40
CA THR A 185 -2.23 17.33 -8.70
C THR A 185 -1.95 18.56 -7.85
N THR A 186 -1.79 19.71 -8.48
CA THR A 186 -1.74 20.98 -7.76
C THR A 186 -3.02 21.09 -6.93
N PRO A 187 -2.95 21.34 -5.62
CA PRO A 187 -4.15 21.59 -4.85
C PRO A 187 -4.88 22.78 -5.46
N VAL A 188 -6.08 22.58 -5.96
CA VAL A 188 -6.96 23.70 -6.30
C VAL A 188 -7.41 24.25 -4.95
N HIS A 189 -6.73 25.29 -4.49
CA HIS A 189 -7.23 26.11 -3.40
C HIS A 189 -8.53 26.75 -3.89
N HIS A 190 -9.67 26.15 -3.59
CA HIS A 190 -10.92 26.87 -3.59
C HIS A 190 -10.87 27.86 -2.44
N ALA A 191 -10.27 29.01 -2.70
CA ALA A 191 -10.51 30.21 -1.93
C ALA A 191 -12.00 30.54 -2.18
N ALA A 192 -12.86 30.11 -1.27
CA ALA A 192 -14.22 30.58 -1.21
C ALA A 192 -14.14 32.07 -0.91
N ALA A 193 -14.20 32.88 -1.97
CA ALA A 193 -14.45 34.30 -1.83
C ALA A 193 -15.89 34.47 -1.30
N VAL A 194 -16.00 34.54 0.01
CA VAL A 194 -17.22 35.03 0.66
C VAL A 194 -17.31 36.51 0.30
N LYS A 195 -18.19 36.84 -0.67
CA LYS A 195 -18.58 38.20 -0.94
C LYS A 195 -19.33 38.70 0.30
N PRO A 196 -18.94 39.82 0.92
CA PRO A 196 -19.73 40.41 1.99
C PRO A 196 -21.06 40.92 1.40
N HIS A 197 -22.18 40.51 2.00
CA HIS A 197 -23.46 41.07 1.73
C HIS A 197 -23.48 42.55 2.20
N PRO A 198 -23.94 43.48 1.39
CA PRO A 198 -24.16 44.87 1.87
C PRO A 198 -25.29 44.88 2.89
N VAL A 199 -24.95 45.36 4.08
CA VAL A 199 -25.96 45.68 5.12
C VAL A 199 -26.76 46.87 4.64
N ALA A 200 -28.06 46.69 4.38
CA ALA A 200 -28.97 47.79 4.13
C ALA A 200 -29.14 48.56 5.44
N SER A 201 -28.75 49.84 5.42
CA SER A 201 -29.04 50.81 6.48
C SER A 201 -30.48 51.33 6.28
N ASN A 202 -31.32 51.13 7.28
CA ASN A 202 -32.51 51.93 7.54
C ASN A 202 -32.21 52.91 8.61
#